data_d4b25c00018653dae51f75fdd00a7a4e
#
_entry.id   d4b25c00018653dae51f75fdd00a7a4e
#
_cell.length_a   1.000
_cell.length_b   1.000
_cell.length_c   1.000
_cell.angle_alpha   90.00
_cell.angle_beta   90.00
_cell.angle_gamma   90.00
#
_symmetry.space_group_name_H-M   'P 1'
#
loop_
_entity.id
_entity.type
_entity.pdbx_description
1 polymer ?
#
loop_
_entity_poly.entity_id
_entity_poly.type
_entity_poly.pdbx_seq_one_letter_code
_entity_poly.pdbx_strand_id
1 'polypeptide(L)'
;MRSPGAPAYEDVGPSPRVLGQGSYGMTKLMRHTSTSERYAVKLIARGSEITDHVRREIVNHRSLCHPFIVQFKEVFVTDTHLGVAMEYVSGGELFNYVQQHRSFNEAQARYFFQHLVSGVEYLHAMRVVHRDLKLENLLVDLSGSSPTLKICDFGYSKSGFDSHPKTRIGTPAYISPEVYQGARPYDGKASDVWACGVVLYVMLAGSYPFQDPDHPNSNHATMWRVLDIKYTLPENLSAQGRDLLQR
;
A
#
# COMPACT_ATOMS: atom_id res chain seq x y z
N MET A 1 -5.05 23.09 28.98
CA MET A 1 -6.01 22.12 29.54
C MET A 1 -7.10 21.91 28.52
N ARG A 2 -7.34 20.65 28.04
CA ARG A 2 -8.47 20.36 27.14
C ARG A 2 -9.77 20.45 27.94
N SER A 3 -10.80 21.08 27.37
CA SER A 3 -12.16 20.93 27.88
C SER A 3 -12.54 19.45 27.84
N PRO A 4 -13.09 18.85 28.90
CA PRO A 4 -13.58 17.49 28.87
C PRO A 4 -14.64 17.36 27.76
N GLY A 5 -14.38 16.58 26.72
CA GLY A 5 -15.31 16.32 25.61
C GLY A 5 -14.98 16.93 24.25
N ALA A 6 -13.94 17.79 24.12
CA ALA A 6 -13.53 18.27 22.80
C ALA A 6 -12.84 17.15 21.99
N PRO A 7 -13.22 16.93 20.70
CA PRO A 7 -12.60 15.90 19.86
C PRO A 7 -11.10 16.20 19.67
N ALA A 8 -10.28 15.15 19.68
CA ALA A 8 -8.84 15.28 19.46
C ALA A 8 -8.49 15.70 18.02
N TYR A 9 -9.38 15.39 17.09
CA TYR A 9 -9.25 15.66 15.65
C TYR A 9 -10.51 16.33 15.14
N GLU A 10 -10.34 17.26 14.19
CA GLU A 10 -11.43 17.96 13.51
C GLU A 10 -11.20 17.94 11.99
N ASP A 11 -12.26 18.05 11.21
CA ASP A 11 -12.17 18.13 9.75
C ASP A 11 -11.39 19.40 9.32
N VAL A 12 -10.61 19.31 8.25
CA VAL A 12 -9.88 20.45 7.68
C VAL A 12 -10.81 21.21 6.73
N GLY A 13 -11.28 22.38 7.17
CA GLY A 13 -12.18 23.25 6.40
C GLY A 13 -13.67 22.89 6.57
N PRO A 14 -14.55 23.58 5.82
CA PRO A 14 -16.01 23.46 5.99
C PRO A 14 -16.61 22.16 5.48
N SER A 15 -15.89 21.45 4.61
CA SER A 15 -16.31 20.15 4.10
C SER A 15 -15.24 19.09 4.38
N PRO A 16 -15.64 17.90 4.86
CA PRO A 16 -14.71 16.80 5.11
C PRO A 16 -13.93 16.43 3.85
N ARG A 17 -12.61 16.42 3.92
CA ARG A 17 -11.76 15.95 2.81
C ARG A 17 -11.50 14.45 2.95
N VAL A 18 -12.22 13.66 2.16
CA VAL A 18 -12.00 12.22 2.06
C VAL A 18 -10.73 11.97 1.26
N LEU A 19 -9.81 11.17 1.82
CA LEU A 19 -8.57 10.73 1.19
C LEU A 19 -8.73 9.37 0.51
N GLY A 20 -9.64 8.52 1.05
CA GLY A 20 -9.93 7.21 0.48
C GLY A 20 -11.05 6.52 1.24
N GLN A 21 -11.64 5.52 0.59
CA GLN A 21 -12.64 4.64 1.18
C GLN A 21 -12.18 3.19 1.05
N GLY A 22 -11.97 2.53 2.16
CA GLY A 22 -11.53 1.14 2.24
C GLY A 22 -12.64 0.20 2.71
N SER A 23 -12.35 -1.10 2.73
CA SER A 23 -13.28 -2.16 3.13
C SER A 23 -13.81 -2.00 4.57
N TYR A 24 -13.06 -1.36 5.44
CA TYR A 24 -13.37 -1.25 6.89
C TYR A 24 -13.62 0.19 7.35
N GLY A 25 -13.74 1.16 6.44
CA GLY A 25 -14.02 2.53 6.82
C GLY A 25 -13.50 3.58 5.84
N MET A 26 -13.64 4.83 6.23
CA MET A 26 -13.29 6.00 5.45
C MET A 26 -12.04 6.67 6.05
N THR A 27 -11.08 7.03 5.20
CA THR A 27 -9.91 7.82 5.60
C THR A 27 -10.13 9.30 5.24
N LYS A 28 -10.02 10.18 6.21
CA LYS A 28 -10.17 11.63 6.06
C LYS A 28 -8.88 12.37 6.39
N LEU A 29 -8.70 13.53 5.75
CA LEU A 29 -7.72 14.51 6.22
C LEU A 29 -8.32 15.26 7.42
N MET A 30 -7.68 15.13 8.56
CA MET A 30 -8.10 15.79 9.79
C MET A 30 -6.95 16.60 10.38
N ARG A 31 -7.29 17.59 11.22
CA ARG A 31 -6.34 18.41 11.96
C ARG A 31 -6.41 18.05 13.44
N HIS A 32 -5.26 17.85 14.06
CA HIS A 32 -5.20 17.65 15.51
C HIS A 32 -5.43 18.99 16.23
N THR A 33 -6.43 19.05 17.11
CA THR A 33 -6.94 20.29 17.69
C THR A 33 -5.94 21.07 18.54
N SER A 34 -4.95 20.41 19.16
CA SER A 34 -3.95 21.09 20.00
C SER A 34 -2.65 21.46 19.27
N THR A 35 -2.24 20.70 18.23
CA THR A 35 -0.98 20.95 17.50
C THR A 35 -1.21 21.64 16.16
N SER A 36 -2.46 21.64 15.66
CA SER A 36 -2.82 22.09 14.31
C SER A 36 -2.17 21.29 13.17
N GLU A 37 -1.47 20.20 13.49
CA GLU A 37 -0.88 19.31 12.51
C GLU A 37 -1.96 18.50 11.77
N ARG A 38 -1.67 18.16 10.51
CA ARG A 38 -2.57 17.40 9.65
C ARG A 38 -2.25 15.91 9.71
N TYR A 39 -3.28 15.09 9.78
CA TYR A 39 -3.19 13.63 9.83
C TYR A 39 -4.19 12.99 8.87
N ALA A 40 -3.84 11.83 8.33
CA ALA A 40 -4.79 10.91 7.74
C ALA A 40 -5.44 10.11 8.87
N VAL A 41 -6.76 10.18 8.98
CA VAL A 41 -7.51 9.47 10.04
C VAL A 41 -8.46 8.48 9.40
N LYS A 42 -8.20 7.18 9.61
CA LYS A 42 -9.09 6.09 9.21
C LYS A 42 -10.17 5.93 10.28
N LEU A 43 -11.42 6.18 9.91
CA LEU A 43 -12.60 6.09 10.77
C LEU A 43 -13.31 4.79 10.50
N ILE A 44 -13.42 3.92 11.50
CA ILE A 44 -14.03 2.59 11.45
C ILE A 44 -15.24 2.61 12.38
N ALA A 45 -16.42 2.27 11.86
CA ALA A 45 -17.64 2.26 12.68
C ALA A 45 -17.50 1.30 13.87
N ARG A 46 -17.99 1.71 15.04
CA ARG A 46 -17.95 0.87 16.25
C ARG A 46 -18.92 -0.31 16.12
N GLY A 47 -18.62 -1.39 16.82
CA GLY A 47 -19.41 -2.61 16.83
C GLY A 47 -18.79 -3.71 15.98
N SER A 48 -19.56 -4.34 15.11
CA SER A 48 -19.14 -5.50 14.28
C SER A 48 -18.00 -5.21 13.33
N GLU A 49 -17.78 -3.94 12.95
CA GLU A 49 -16.71 -3.54 12.05
C GLU A 49 -15.31 -3.62 12.69
N ILE A 50 -15.22 -3.61 14.03
CA ILE A 50 -13.95 -3.75 14.76
C ILE A 50 -13.61 -5.24 14.89
N THR A 51 -13.21 -5.83 13.78
CA THR A 51 -12.84 -7.23 13.66
C THR A 51 -11.41 -7.50 14.18
N ASP A 52 -11.05 -8.78 14.28
CA ASP A 52 -9.65 -9.17 14.58
C ASP A 52 -8.67 -8.75 13.48
N HIS A 53 -9.15 -8.52 12.26
CA HIS A 53 -8.33 -7.93 11.19
C HIS A 53 -7.94 -6.51 11.52
N VAL A 54 -8.90 -5.67 11.90
CA VAL A 54 -8.66 -4.28 12.32
C VAL A 54 -7.70 -4.21 13.51
N ARG A 55 -7.89 -5.07 14.51
CA ARG A 55 -6.99 -5.13 15.68
C ARG A 55 -5.55 -5.48 15.27
N ARG A 56 -5.37 -6.48 14.40
CA ARG A 56 -4.05 -6.88 13.89
C ARG A 56 -3.40 -5.80 13.05
N GLU A 57 -4.15 -5.13 12.17
CA GLU A 57 -3.67 -3.99 11.40
C GLU A 57 -3.08 -2.91 12.31
N ILE A 58 -3.82 -2.52 13.36
CA ILE A 58 -3.37 -1.53 14.33
C ILE A 58 -2.10 -1.98 15.06
N VAL A 59 -2.07 -3.23 15.54
CA VAL A 59 -0.91 -3.77 16.28
C VAL A 59 0.33 -3.82 15.38
N ASN A 60 0.18 -4.31 14.15
CA ASN A 60 1.28 -4.38 13.19
C ASN A 60 1.79 -2.99 12.85
N HIS A 61 0.90 -2.09 12.42
CA HIS A 61 1.27 -0.75 12.00
C HIS A 61 1.93 0.06 13.14
N ARG A 62 1.40 -0.04 14.36
CA ARG A 62 1.95 0.67 15.54
C ARG A 62 3.40 0.29 15.86
N SER A 63 3.84 -0.92 15.51
CA SER A 63 5.19 -1.40 15.78
C SER A 63 6.23 -0.95 14.74
N LEU A 64 5.79 -0.34 13.64
CA LEU A 64 6.63 0.03 12.50
C LEU A 64 7.08 1.49 12.59
N CYS A 65 8.39 1.70 12.38
CA CYS A 65 8.99 3.02 12.32
C CYS A 65 10.08 3.02 11.24
N HIS A 66 9.79 3.55 10.05
CA HIS A 66 10.71 3.59 8.92
C HIS A 66 10.39 4.77 8.00
N PRO A 67 11.38 5.46 7.37
CA PRO A 67 11.14 6.63 6.53
C PRO A 67 10.24 6.36 5.32
N PHE A 68 10.21 5.12 4.81
CA PHE A 68 9.40 4.71 3.66
C PHE A 68 8.13 3.93 4.05
N ILE A 69 7.68 4.09 5.29
CA ILE A 69 6.42 3.55 5.79
C ILE A 69 5.63 4.71 6.41
N VAL A 70 4.34 4.81 6.09
CA VAL A 70 3.45 5.79 6.71
C VAL A 70 3.46 5.60 8.22
N GLN A 71 3.84 6.65 8.95
CA GLN A 71 3.99 6.58 10.39
C GLN A 71 2.64 6.50 11.11
N PHE A 72 2.48 5.50 11.97
CA PHE A 72 1.37 5.42 12.90
C PHE A 72 1.49 6.52 13.97
N LYS A 73 0.37 7.15 14.33
CA LYS A 73 0.35 8.18 15.38
C LYS A 73 -0.33 7.66 16.64
N GLU A 74 -1.62 7.44 16.58
CA GLU A 74 -2.41 6.99 17.74
C GLU A 74 -3.75 6.39 17.30
N VAL A 75 -4.42 5.75 18.28
CA VAL A 75 -5.81 5.33 18.17
C VAL A 75 -6.63 6.14 19.16
N PHE A 76 -7.81 6.56 18.75
CA PHE A 76 -8.78 7.23 19.62
C PHE A 76 -10.19 6.69 19.35
N VAL A 77 -11.08 6.93 20.29
CA VAL A 77 -12.47 6.47 20.20
C VAL A 77 -13.39 7.69 20.29
N THR A 78 -14.38 7.72 19.41
CA THR A 78 -15.52 8.62 19.47
C THR A 78 -16.79 7.84 19.82
N ASP A 79 -17.93 8.50 19.96
CA ASP A 79 -19.21 7.82 20.24
C ASP A 79 -19.58 6.82 19.15
N THR A 80 -19.20 7.09 17.89
CA THR A 80 -19.61 6.32 16.71
C THR A 80 -18.47 5.56 16.03
N HIS A 81 -17.21 5.97 16.19
CA HIS A 81 -16.07 5.41 15.44
C HIS A 81 -14.86 5.14 16.33
N LEU A 82 -14.07 4.17 15.88
CA LEU A 82 -12.65 4.01 16.20
C LEU A 82 -11.86 4.80 15.17
N GLY A 83 -11.05 5.74 15.60
CA GLY A 83 -10.15 6.52 14.75
C GLY A 83 -8.72 6.01 14.84
N VAL A 84 -8.08 5.77 13.71
CA VAL A 84 -6.64 5.45 13.59
C VAL A 84 -5.97 6.63 12.90
N ALA A 85 -5.22 7.41 13.66
CA ALA A 85 -4.47 8.55 13.13
C ALA A 85 -3.09 8.13 12.66
N MET A 86 -2.72 8.58 11.47
CA MET A 86 -1.43 8.31 10.84
C MET A 86 -0.91 9.53 10.09
N GLU A 87 0.34 9.51 9.73
CA GLU A 87 0.99 10.53 8.92
C GLU A 87 0.16 10.86 7.67
N TYR A 88 -0.02 12.15 7.41
CA TYR A 88 -0.62 12.63 6.16
C TYR A 88 0.45 12.77 5.08
N VAL A 89 0.31 12.05 3.98
CA VAL A 89 1.20 12.08 2.83
C VAL A 89 0.58 12.93 1.72
N SER A 90 1.29 13.97 1.29
CA SER A 90 0.69 15.10 0.57
C SER A 90 0.46 14.87 -0.92
N GLY A 91 1.26 14.00 -1.58
CA GLY A 91 1.23 13.79 -3.04
C GLY A 91 0.25 12.71 -3.50
N GLY A 92 -0.44 12.02 -2.57
CA GLY A 92 -1.41 10.97 -2.90
C GLY A 92 -0.78 9.67 -3.39
N GLU A 93 -1.55 8.86 -4.09
CA GLU A 93 -1.16 7.53 -4.54
C GLU A 93 -0.12 7.56 -5.66
N LEU A 94 0.85 6.64 -5.63
CA LEU A 94 1.84 6.46 -6.70
C LEU A 94 1.15 6.12 -8.03
N PHE A 95 0.02 5.44 -8.00
CA PHE A 95 -0.79 5.16 -9.17
C PHE A 95 -1.10 6.44 -9.97
N ASN A 96 -1.67 7.44 -9.31
CA ASN A 96 -2.00 8.72 -9.95
C ASN A 96 -0.75 9.48 -10.39
N TYR A 97 0.32 9.37 -9.60
CA TYR A 97 1.60 10.02 -9.93
C TYR A 97 2.24 9.42 -11.18
N VAL A 98 2.22 8.10 -11.36
CA VAL A 98 2.68 7.41 -12.58
C VAL A 98 1.79 7.78 -13.76
N GLN A 99 0.47 7.76 -13.60
CA GLN A 99 -0.46 8.10 -14.69
C GLN A 99 -0.25 9.54 -15.23
N GLN A 100 0.00 10.51 -14.36
CA GLN A 100 0.29 11.90 -14.76
C GLN A 100 1.56 12.00 -15.62
N HIS A 101 2.54 11.12 -15.38
CA HIS A 101 3.81 11.09 -16.12
C HIS A 101 3.80 10.07 -17.27
N ARG A 102 2.70 9.32 -17.45
CA ARG A 102 2.51 8.16 -18.35
C ARG A 102 3.38 6.96 -17.98
N SER A 103 4.68 7.16 -17.80
CA SER A 103 5.65 6.18 -17.28
C SER A 103 6.88 6.94 -16.77
N PHE A 104 7.74 6.25 -16.04
CA PHE A 104 9.01 6.79 -15.55
C PHE A 104 10.16 6.31 -16.43
N ASN A 105 11.19 7.12 -16.56
CA ASN A 105 12.48 6.62 -17.03
C ASN A 105 13.14 5.74 -15.95
N GLU A 106 14.18 4.98 -16.32
CA GLU A 106 14.84 4.06 -15.37
C GLU A 106 15.42 4.76 -14.12
N ALA A 107 15.89 5.99 -14.23
CA ALA A 107 16.43 6.72 -13.07
C ALA A 107 15.32 7.07 -12.07
N GLN A 108 14.17 7.54 -12.56
CA GLN A 108 13.01 7.83 -11.73
C GLN A 108 12.41 6.56 -11.11
N ALA A 109 12.24 5.50 -11.92
CA ALA A 109 11.73 4.21 -11.43
C ALA A 109 12.65 3.62 -10.38
N ARG A 110 13.98 3.64 -10.60
CA ARG A 110 15.00 3.20 -9.63
C ARG A 110 14.90 3.95 -8.32
N TYR A 111 14.74 5.27 -8.37
CA TYR A 111 14.64 6.12 -7.20
C TYR A 111 13.47 5.69 -6.29
N PHE A 112 12.25 5.58 -6.84
CA PHE A 112 11.09 5.13 -6.08
C PHE A 112 11.18 3.65 -5.69
N PHE A 113 11.75 2.81 -6.55
CA PHE A 113 11.92 1.38 -6.28
C PHE A 113 12.87 1.12 -5.12
N GLN A 114 13.94 1.90 -4.96
CA GLN A 114 14.82 1.82 -3.81
C GLN A 114 14.08 2.11 -2.50
N HIS A 115 13.18 3.10 -2.48
CA HIS A 115 12.35 3.38 -1.31
C HIS A 115 11.40 2.21 -0.99
N LEU A 116 10.77 1.64 -2.03
CA LEU A 116 9.89 0.48 -1.88
C LEU A 116 10.65 -0.71 -1.29
N VAL A 117 11.76 -1.10 -1.89
CA VAL A 117 12.55 -2.27 -1.46
C VAL A 117 13.05 -2.08 -0.03
N SER A 118 13.55 -0.89 0.32
CA SER A 118 13.99 -0.59 1.69
C SER A 118 12.86 -0.69 2.71
N GLY A 119 11.66 -0.20 2.37
CA GLY A 119 10.47 -0.34 3.21
C GLY A 119 10.04 -1.80 3.37
N VAL A 120 10.03 -2.59 2.29
CA VAL A 120 9.66 -4.02 2.31
C VAL A 120 10.69 -4.86 3.06
N GLU A 121 12.00 -4.59 2.88
CA GLU A 121 13.07 -5.23 3.64
C GLU A 121 12.87 -5.03 5.15
N TYR A 122 12.59 -3.78 5.56
CA TYR A 122 12.29 -3.46 6.96
C TYR A 122 11.06 -4.22 7.46
N LEU A 123 9.95 -4.26 6.71
CA LEU A 123 8.75 -5.03 7.08
C LEU A 123 9.11 -6.49 7.31
N HIS A 124 9.85 -7.10 6.37
CA HIS A 124 10.25 -8.51 6.45
C HIS A 124 11.22 -8.79 7.61
N ALA A 125 12.10 -7.84 7.97
CA ALA A 125 12.95 -7.91 9.16
C ALA A 125 12.12 -7.86 10.45
N MET A 126 11.07 -7.01 10.47
CA MET A 126 10.10 -6.94 11.58
C MET A 126 9.10 -8.11 11.59
N ARG A 127 9.27 -9.11 10.69
CA ARG A 127 8.39 -10.27 10.51
C ARG A 127 6.95 -9.89 10.15
N VAL A 128 6.77 -8.77 9.46
CA VAL A 128 5.50 -8.34 8.89
C VAL A 128 5.53 -8.57 7.38
N VAL A 129 4.52 -9.23 6.85
CA VAL A 129 4.30 -9.41 5.42
C VAL A 129 3.12 -8.55 5.02
N HIS A 130 3.26 -7.74 3.98
CA HIS A 130 2.24 -6.74 3.59
C HIS A 130 1.04 -7.39 2.91
N ARG A 131 1.26 -8.22 1.89
CA ARG A 131 0.28 -9.05 1.15
C ARG A 131 -0.69 -8.29 0.23
N ASP A 132 -0.63 -6.98 0.18
CA ASP A 132 -1.41 -6.15 -0.75
C ASP A 132 -0.58 -4.96 -1.26
N LEU A 133 0.70 -5.22 -1.62
CA LEU A 133 1.54 -4.21 -2.27
C LEU A 133 1.00 -3.94 -3.66
N LYS A 134 0.69 -2.66 -3.94
CA LYS A 134 0.21 -2.15 -5.22
C LYS A 134 0.40 -0.64 -5.26
N LEU A 135 0.31 -0.02 -6.43
CA LEU A 135 0.56 1.41 -6.59
C LEU A 135 -0.41 2.28 -5.77
N GLU A 136 -1.63 1.80 -5.51
CA GLU A 136 -2.64 2.48 -4.69
C GLU A 136 -2.26 2.51 -3.19
N ASN A 137 -1.50 1.51 -2.73
CA ASN A 137 -0.99 1.42 -1.35
C ASN A 137 0.42 1.99 -1.18
N LEU A 138 0.91 2.70 -2.20
CA LEU A 138 2.17 3.42 -2.21
C LEU A 138 1.87 4.91 -2.38
N LEU A 139 2.22 5.71 -1.39
CA LEU A 139 1.96 7.14 -1.40
C LEU A 139 3.24 7.92 -1.72
N VAL A 140 3.09 9.07 -2.38
CA VAL A 140 4.19 9.98 -2.68
C VAL A 140 4.12 11.16 -1.73
N ASP A 141 5.14 11.34 -0.91
CA ASP A 141 5.27 12.51 -0.06
C ASP A 141 6.06 13.61 -0.79
N LEU A 142 5.43 14.76 -0.93
CA LEU A 142 5.98 15.95 -1.59
C LEU A 142 6.35 17.06 -0.59
N SER A 143 6.36 16.75 0.71
CA SER A 143 6.65 17.74 1.76
C SER A 143 8.13 18.09 1.87
N GLY A 144 9.02 17.22 1.41
CA GLY A 144 10.48 17.42 1.42
C GLY A 144 11.02 18.06 0.15
N SER A 145 12.35 18.18 0.06
CA SER A 145 13.07 18.69 -1.12
C SER A 145 12.99 17.75 -2.33
N SER A 146 12.72 16.49 -2.11
CA SER A 146 12.56 15.46 -3.15
C SER A 146 11.37 14.57 -2.81
N PRO A 147 10.61 14.08 -3.81
CA PRO A 147 9.50 13.15 -3.59
C PRO A 147 9.97 11.89 -2.86
N THR A 148 9.23 11.45 -1.84
CA THR A 148 9.55 10.23 -1.09
C THR A 148 8.39 9.26 -1.17
N LEU A 149 8.67 7.98 -1.46
CA LEU A 149 7.64 6.95 -1.47
C LEU A 149 7.42 6.41 -0.06
N LYS A 150 6.15 6.19 0.32
CA LYS A 150 5.76 5.60 1.60
C LYS A 150 4.73 4.50 1.40
N ILE A 151 4.97 3.34 2.03
CA ILE A 151 4.06 2.20 2.04
C ILE A 151 2.96 2.47 3.07
N CYS A 152 1.70 2.24 2.69
CA CYS A 152 0.53 2.38 3.56
C CYS A 152 -0.40 1.16 3.46
N ASP A 153 -1.46 1.14 4.27
CA ASP A 153 -2.52 0.13 4.33
C ASP A 153 -2.04 -1.28 4.70
N PHE A 154 -2.00 -1.53 6.00
CA PHE A 154 -1.62 -2.82 6.60
C PHE A 154 -2.82 -3.73 6.88
N GLY A 155 -3.99 -3.48 6.28
CA GLY A 155 -5.24 -4.21 6.52
C GLY A 155 -5.16 -5.70 6.22
N TYR A 156 -4.30 -6.10 5.32
CA TYR A 156 -4.05 -7.51 4.98
C TYR A 156 -2.74 -8.06 5.55
N SER A 157 -1.99 -7.24 6.28
CA SER A 157 -0.69 -7.64 6.81
C SER A 157 -0.79 -8.77 7.85
N LYS A 158 0.24 -9.62 7.89
CA LYS A 158 0.42 -10.66 8.91
C LYS A 158 1.76 -10.52 9.61
N SER A 159 1.77 -10.75 10.92
CA SER A 159 2.97 -10.80 11.74
C SER A 159 3.14 -12.15 12.41
N GLY A 160 4.39 -12.52 12.79
CA GLY A 160 4.71 -13.70 13.58
C GLY A 160 5.23 -14.88 12.76
N PHE A 161 5.29 -16.05 13.42
CA PHE A 161 5.82 -17.31 12.85
C PHE A 161 4.91 -17.90 11.76
N ASP A 162 3.68 -17.40 11.62
CA ASP A 162 2.70 -17.87 10.64
C ASP A 162 2.82 -17.04 9.34
N SER A 163 4.04 -16.98 8.79
CA SER A 163 4.32 -16.31 7.51
C SER A 163 3.74 -17.04 6.30
N HIS A 164 3.01 -18.14 6.53
CA HIS A 164 2.38 -18.96 5.51
C HIS A 164 0.87 -18.70 5.44
N PRO A 165 0.42 -17.70 4.63
CA PRO A 165 -1.02 -17.37 4.58
C PRO A 165 -1.82 -18.51 3.94
N LYS A 166 -3.03 -18.73 4.47
CA LYS A 166 -3.98 -19.74 3.97
C LYS A 166 -5.10 -19.15 3.12
N THR A 167 -5.11 -17.83 2.89
CA THR A 167 -6.18 -17.13 2.17
C THR A 167 -5.65 -16.47 0.92
N ARG A 168 -6.38 -16.58 -0.19
CA ARG A 168 -6.14 -15.80 -1.41
C ARG A 168 -6.57 -14.37 -1.11
N ILE A 169 -5.60 -13.45 -1.05
CA ILE A 169 -5.83 -12.03 -0.80
C ILE A 169 -4.91 -11.26 -1.74
N GLY A 170 -5.39 -10.13 -2.24
CA GLY A 170 -4.65 -9.21 -3.09
C GLY A 170 -5.45 -8.76 -4.31
N THR A 171 -4.96 -7.72 -4.95
CA THR A 171 -5.49 -7.19 -6.21
C THR A 171 -5.02 -8.08 -7.36
N PRO A 172 -5.90 -8.57 -8.26
CA PRO A 172 -5.58 -9.61 -9.26
C PRO A 172 -4.29 -9.37 -10.05
N ALA A 173 -4.02 -8.14 -10.46
CA ALA A 173 -2.83 -7.80 -11.26
C ALA A 173 -1.49 -8.01 -10.51
N TYR A 174 -1.51 -8.09 -9.18
CA TYR A 174 -0.33 -8.20 -8.32
C TYR A 174 -0.19 -9.57 -7.64
N ILE A 175 -1.17 -10.48 -7.82
CA ILE A 175 -1.16 -11.81 -7.21
C ILE A 175 -0.10 -12.68 -7.88
N SER A 176 0.78 -13.29 -7.07
CA SER A 176 1.84 -14.18 -7.55
C SER A 176 1.32 -15.54 -8.03
N PRO A 177 2.06 -16.24 -8.92
CA PRO A 177 1.63 -17.53 -9.50
C PRO A 177 1.29 -18.58 -8.44
N GLU A 178 2.10 -18.73 -7.39
CA GLU A 178 1.90 -19.72 -6.34
C GLU A 178 0.60 -19.48 -5.55
N VAL A 179 0.17 -18.21 -5.43
CA VAL A 179 -1.10 -17.86 -4.79
C VAL A 179 -2.28 -18.22 -5.71
N TYR A 180 -2.16 -17.98 -7.01
CA TYR A 180 -3.17 -18.41 -7.99
C TYR A 180 -3.29 -19.93 -8.08
N GLN A 181 -2.19 -20.66 -8.05
CA GLN A 181 -2.16 -22.13 -8.03
C GLN A 181 -2.77 -22.74 -6.76
N GLY A 182 -2.98 -21.91 -5.73
CA GLY A 182 -3.55 -22.36 -4.45
C GLY A 182 -2.56 -23.13 -3.60
N ALA A 183 -1.26 -22.97 -3.84
CA ALA A 183 -0.22 -23.49 -2.97
C ALA A 183 -0.45 -23.03 -1.53
N ARG A 184 -0.56 -23.98 -0.59
CA ARG A 184 -0.79 -23.68 0.83
C ARG A 184 0.04 -24.62 1.69
N PRO A 185 0.82 -24.05 2.60
CA PRO A 185 1.11 -22.64 2.83
C PRO A 185 2.01 -22.06 1.73
N TYR A 186 1.97 -20.75 1.44
CA TYR A 186 2.87 -20.05 0.53
C TYR A 186 3.78 -19.07 1.27
N ASP A 187 4.92 -18.73 0.69
CA ASP A 187 5.80 -17.71 1.24
C ASP A 187 5.26 -16.30 0.96
N GLY A 188 4.73 -15.67 2.00
CA GLY A 188 4.20 -14.31 1.87
C GLY A 188 5.26 -13.26 1.55
N LYS A 189 6.54 -13.46 1.95
CA LYS A 189 7.63 -12.55 1.59
C LYS A 189 7.95 -12.64 0.11
N ALA A 190 7.98 -13.84 -0.47
CA ALA A 190 8.15 -14.03 -1.90
C ALA A 190 7.00 -13.38 -2.69
N SER A 191 5.77 -13.48 -2.20
CA SER A 191 4.61 -12.83 -2.79
C SER A 191 4.71 -11.28 -2.75
N ASP A 192 5.24 -10.69 -1.66
CA ASP A 192 5.52 -9.25 -1.62
C ASP A 192 6.60 -8.85 -2.63
N VAL A 193 7.65 -9.68 -2.81
CA VAL A 193 8.71 -9.42 -3.82
C VAL A 193 8.15 -9.47 -5.24
N TRP A 194 7.30 -10.45 -5.56
CA TRP A 194 6.58 -10.48 -6.83
C TRP A 194 5.79 -9.20 -7.08
N ALA A 195 5.03 -8.74 -6.07
CA ALA A 195 4.26 -7.50 -6.18
C ALA A 195 5.17 -6.27 -6.40
N CYS A 196 6.36 -6.22 -5.77
CA CYS A 196 7.37 -5.19 -6.05
C CYS A 196 7.81 -5.21 -7.52
N GLY A 197 8.02 -6.40 -8.12
CA GLY A 197 8.34 -6.55 -9.54
C GLY A 197 7.24 -5.99 -10.44
N VAL A 198 5.97 -6.27 -10.11
CA VAL A 198 4.81 -5.70 -10.84
C VAL A 198 4.78 -4.17 -10.70
N VAL A 199 5.01 -3.62 -9.51
CA VAL A 199 5.11 -2.16 -9.29
C VAL A 199 6.21 -1.55 -10.16
N LEU A 200 7.41 -2.15 -10.17
CA LEU A 200 8.52 -1.67 -11.01
C LEU A 200 8.14 -1.67 -12.49
N TYR A 201 7.53 -2.77 -12.96
CA TYR A 201 7.08 -2.85 -14.34
C TYR A 201 6.09 -1.73 -14.68
N VAL A 202 5.07 -1.50 -13.84
CA VAL A 202 4.08 -0.45 -14.09
C VAL A 202 4.71 0.95 -14.09
N MET A 203 5.67 1.21 -13.21
CA MET A 203 6.42 2.48 -13.23
C MET A 203 7.14 2.70 -14.56
N LEU A 204 7.74 1.64 -15.14
CA LEU A 204 8.52 1.72 -16.37
C LEU A 204 7.66 1.70 -17.65
N ALA A 205 6.57 0.91 -17.66
CA ALA A 205 5.74 0.69 -18.84
C ALA A 205 4.47 1.56 -18.88
N GLY A 206 4.01 2.04 -17.71
CA GLY A 206 2.71 2.73 -17.59
C GLY A 206 1.49 1.80 -17.71
N SER A 207 1.71 0.49 -17.83
CA SER A 207 0.67 -0.54 -17.98
C SER A 207 1.04 -1.80 -17.18
N TYR A 208 0.08 -2.67 -16.91
CA TYR A 208 0.31 -3.90 -16.16
C TYR A 208 0.98 -4.99 -17.02
N PRO A 209 1.95 -5.77 -16.48
CA PRO A 209 2.69 -6.78 -17.23
C PRO A 209 1.81 -7.91 -17.77
N PHE A 210 0.82 -8.32 -16.99
CA PHE A 210 -0.02 -9.47 -17.28
C PHE A 210 -1.43 -9.11 -17.77
N GLN A 211 -1.67 -7.83 -18.07
CA GLN A 211 -2.95 -7.40 -18.65
C GLN A 211 -3.11 -8.00 -20.05
N ASP A 212 -4.27 -8.59 -20.33
CA ASP A 212 -4.57 -9.11 -21.65
C ASP A 212 -4.96 -7.97 -22.59
N PRO A 213 -4.31 -7.79 -23.74
CA PRO A 213 -4.61 -6.70 -24.67
C PRO A 213 -6.03 -6.75 -25.24
N ASP A 214 -6.55 -7.96 -25.47
CA ASP A 214 -7.89 -8.17 -26.06
C ASP A 214 -8.99 -8.14 -24.99
N HIS A 215 -8.64 -8.47 -23.74
CA HIS A 215 -9.57 -8.53 -22.60
C HIS A 215 -8.99 -7.82 -21.37
N PRO A 216 -8.74 -6.50 -21.41
CA PRO A 216 -7.99 -5.78 -20.38
C PRO A 216 -8.64 -5.78 -18.99
N ASN A 217 -9.94 -6.01 -18.90
CA ASN A 217 -10.69 -6.05 -17.64
C ASN A 217 -10.99 -7.48 -17.14
N SER A 218 -10.45 -8.51 -17.81
CA SER A 218 -10.68 -9.90 -17.44
C SER A 218 -9.68 -10.38 -16.39
N ASN A 219 -10.10 -10.52 -15.14
CA ASN A 219 -9.29 -11.13 -14.08
C ASN A 219 -8.87 -12.56 -14.42
N HIS A 220 -9.69 -13.31 -15.17
CA HIS A 220 -9.39 -14.67 -15.60
C HIS A 220 -8.27 -14.69 -16.65
N ALA A 221 -8.31 -13.79 -17.63
CA ALA A 221 -7.24 -13.65 -18.62
C ALA A 221 -5.93 -13.22 -17.95
N THR A 222 -5.98 -12.25 -17.03
CA THR A 222 -4.82 -11.84 -16.23
C THR A 222 -4.24 -13.03 -15.45
N MET A 223 -5.08 -13.82 -14.77
CA MET A 223 -4.64 -15.00 -14.03
C MET A 223 -3.87 -15.99 -14.89
N TRP A 224 -4.40 -16.33 -16.09
CA TRP A 224 -3.72 -17.26 -17.01
C TRP A 224 -2.37 -16.71 -17.46
N ARG A 225 -2.29 -15.43 -17.79
CA ARG A 225 -1.02 -14.79 -18.17
C ARG A 225 0.01 -14.77 -17.04
N VAL A 226 -0.43 -14.59 -15.78
CA VAL A 226 0.43 -14.72 -14.59
C VAL A 226 0.94 -16.15 -14.45
N LEU A 227 0.07 -17.16 -14.56
CA LEU A 227 0.44 -18.57 -14.43
C LEU A 227 1.44 -19.01 -15.51
N ASP A 228 1.30 -18.49 -16.72
CA ASP A 228 2.18 -18.77 -17.86
C ASP A 228 3.41 -17.84 -17.91
N ILE A 229 3.55 -16.90 -16.97
CA ILE A 229 4.58 -15.83 -16.96
C ILE A 229 4.63 -15.10 -18.31
N LYS A 230 3.47 -14.87 -18.90
CA LYS A 230 3.35 -14.28 -20.25
C LYS A 230 3.25 -12.77 -20.19
N TYR A 231 4.38 -12.09 -20.36
CA TYR A 231 4.48 -10.63 -20.43
C TYR A 231 5.52 -10.19 -21.46
N THR A 232 5.50 -8.91 -21.83
CA THR A 232 6.47 -8.30 -22.74
C THR A 232 7.28 -7.28 -21.95
N LEU A 233 8.61 -7.33 -22.07
CA LEU A 233 9.46 -6.33 -21.42
C LEU A 233 9.22 -4.95 -22.04
N PRO A 234 9.22 -3.87 -21.23
CA PRO A 234 9.17 -2.51 -21.74
C PRO A 234 10.32 -2.24 -22.72
N GLU A 235 10.05 -1.44 -23.73
CA GLU A 235 11.07 -0.99 -24.67
C GLU A 235 12.08 -0.07 -23.98
N ASN A 236 13.29 0.02 -24.53
CA ASN A 236 14.35 0.95 -24.10
C ASN A 236 14.88 0.74 -22.67
N LEU A 237 14.80 -0.48 -22.14
CA LEU A 237 15.44 -0.83 -20.88
C LEU A 237 16.94 -1.12 -21.05
N SER A 238 17.74 -0.71 -20.06
CA SER A 238 19.13 -1.16 -19.93
C SER A 238 19.21 -2.68 -19.72
N ALA A 239 20.39 -3.27 -19.94
CA ALA A 239 20.61 -4.70 -19.67
C ALA A 239 20.32 -5.04 -18.20
N GLN A 240 20.67 -4.15 -17.27
CA GLN A 240 20.43 -4.31 -15.83
C GLN A 240 18.94 -4.22 -15.49
N GLY A 241 18.21 -3.29 -16.11
CA GLY A 241 16.75 -3.16 -15.91
C GLY A 241 16.00 -4.39 -16.42
N ARG A 242 16.43 -4.95 -17.56
CA ARG A 242 15.88 -6.20 -18.10
C ARG A 242 16.13 -7.39 -17.17
N ASP A 243 17.39 -7.58 -16.74
CA ASP A 243 17.77 -8.66 -15.82
C ASP A 243 16.96 -8.60 -14.51
N LEU A 244 16.79 -7.39 -13.94
CA LEU A 244 16.02 -7.21 -12.70
C LEU A 244 14.55 -7.61 -12.85
N LEU A 245 13.89 -7.27 -13.98
CA LEU A 245 12.50 -7.63 -14.23
C LEU A 245 12.30 -9.12 -14.58
N GLN A 246 13.35 -9.83 -14.98
CA GLN A 246 13.31 -11.25 -15.34
C GLN A 246 13.60 -12.19 -14.16
N ARG A 247 14.09 -11.67 -13.04
CA ARG A 247 14.34 -12.41 -11.79
C ARG A 247 13.11 -12.49 -10.91
#